data_951f72603c329c8c65dec1aeb5fbc0bb
#
_entry.id   951f72603c329c8c65dec1aeb5fbc0bb
#
_cell.length_a   1.000
_cell.length_b   1.000
_cell.length_c   1.000
_cell.angle_alpha   90.00
_cell.angle_beta   90.00
_cell.angle_gamma   90.00
#
_symmetry.space_group_name_H-M   'P 1'
#
loop_
_entity.id
_entity.type
_entity.pdbx_description
1 polymer ?
#
loop_
_entity_poly.entity_id
_entity_poly.type
_entity_poly.pdbx_seq_one_letter_code
_entity_poly.pdbx_strand_id
1 'polypeptide(L)'
;MKKYLLLVFVLLGIISTADAAKQFVKFDVTLADKALRLTGTKDSIRYSSSNWKGVKMAVANLRNDLRQVTGSECAPILVATVGKSELAKKYPKHCKLLKGKWEQYLIFTDKGQLVILGSDKRGTIYGIYELSRQIGVSPWYWMADAPIQHHDQLYILPGTYTDGEPKVKYRGIFINDEWPSFGGWCGNQFGGINSKAYSHIFELLLRLKANYFWPAMWATAFNEDDPKSPQLADDMGIVMGTSHHEPMMRAHKEYVRRKAEVGPWDYAQNPERIEKFFSDGLKRNSKYENIITIGMRGDGDVAMGNGKDEDNIKTLGKVIEAQRRIIKDCYGKPASSVPQLWAIFTEVQRYYDAGFNVPDDVTLLFCDNNWGYIRRKGTAAERKRKGDWACIITST
;
A
#
# COMPACT_ATOMS: atom_id res chain seq x y z
N MET A 1 -7.18 9.17 -51.21
CA MET A 1 -5.95 9.00 -50.38
C MET A 1 -5.62 10.15 -49.43
N LYS A 2 -6.10 11.38 -49.64
CA LYS A 2 -5.78 12.53 -48.70
C LYS A 2 -6.62 12.59 -47.43
N LYS A 3 -7.75 11.91 -47.32
CA LYS A 3 -8.61 11.95 -46.11
C LYS A 3 -8.14 11.03 -44.96
N TYR A 4 -7.37 9.99 -45.26
CA TYR A 4 -6.87 9.05 -44.22
C TYR A 4 -5.57 9.53 -43.55
N LEU A 5 -4.83 10.41 -44.22
CA LEU A 5 -3.59 10.99 -43.63
C LEU A 5 -3.88 11.97 -42.51
N LEU A 6 -5.03 12.67 -42.55
CA LEU A 6 -5.44 13.61 -41.51
C LEU A 6 -5.91 12.92 -40.23
N LEU A 7 -6.50 11.69 -40.36
CA LEU A 7 -6.97 10.94 -39.18
C LEU A 7 -5.82 10.31 -38.39
N VAL A 8 -4.71 9.96 -39.05
CA VAL A 8 -3.53 9.40 -38.37
C VAL A 8 -2.79 10.48 -37.60
N PHE A 9 -2.75 11.74 -38.07
CA PHE A 9 -2.15 12.85 -37.35
C PHE A 9 -2.96 13.30 -36.12
N VAL A 10 -4.28 13.16 -36.14
CA VAL A 10 -5.14 13.48 -34.99
C VAL A 10 -5.08 12.38 -33.94
N LEU A 11 -4.85 11.11 -34.29
CA LEU A 11 -4.63 10.03 -33.32
C LEU A 11 -3.24 10.06 -32.65
N LEU A 12 -2.23 10.61 -33.32
CA LEU A 12 -0.89 10.81 -32.73
C LEU A 12 -0.79 12.05 -31.83
N GLY A 13 -1.79 12.94 -31.88
CA GLY A 13 -1.87 14.14 -31.02
C GLY A 13 -2.52 13.92 -29.65
N ILE A 14 -3.05 12.73 -29.38
CA ILE A 14 -3.61 12.32 -28.07
C ILE A 14 -2.67 11.29 -27.41
N ILE A 15 -1.37 11.44 -27.57
CA ILE A 15 -0.46 10.93 -26.55
C ILE A 15 -0.59 11.92 -25.41
N SER A 16 -1.47 11.60 -24.42
CA SER A 16 -1.43 12.27 -23.14
C SER A 16 0.02 12.24 -22.69
N THR A 17 0.67 13.38 -22.68
CA THR A 17 1.88 13.57 -21.91
C THR A 17 1.48 13.19 -20.50
N ALA A 18 1.83 11.96 -20.07
CA ALA A 18 1.94 11.69 -18.66
C ALA A 18 2.82 12.82 -18.15
N ASP A 19 2.29 13.73 -17.33
CA ASP A 19 3.07 14.77 -16.69
C ASP A 19 4.20 14.04 -15.96
N ALA A 20 5.35 13.96 -16.59
CA ALA A 20 6.55 13.46 -15.94
C ALA A 20 6.74 14.37 -14.73
N ALA A 21 6.78 13.78 -13.54
CA ALA A 21 6.95 14.53 -12.30
C ALA A 21 8.04 15.57 -12.50
N LYS A 22 7.69 16.84 -12.33
CA LYS A 22 8.55 17.98 -12.69
C LYS A 22 9.90 17.81 -12.00
N GLN A 23 10.97 17.69 -12.78
CA GLN A 23 12.32 17.56 -12.26
C GLN A 23 12.71 18.85 -11.52
N PHE A 24 13.10 18.71 -10.26
CA PHE A 24 13.51 19.83 -9.42
C PHE A 24 14.93 19.69 -8.85
N VAL A 25 15.56 18.54 -9.00
CA VAL A 25 16.96 18.31 -8.66
C VAL A 25 17.81 18.41 -9.91
N LYS A 26 18.94 19.12 -9.82
CA LYS A 26 19.99 19.17 -10.82
C LYS A 26 21.35 18.85 -10.21
N PHE A 27 22.23 18.28 -11.00
CA PHE A 27 23.62 18.00 -10.65
C PHE A 27 24.56 19.12 -11.09
N ASP A 28 24.15 19.87 -12.10
CA ASP A 28 24.83 21.08 -12.64
C ASP A 28 23.84 22.23 -12.64
N VAL A 29 24.34 23.43 -12.35
CA VAL A 29 23.53 24.66 -12.41
C VAL A 29 24.35 25.82 -12.93
N THR A 30 23.69 26.75 -13.60
CA THR A 30 24.21 28.07 -13.94
C THR A 30 23.84 29.08 -12.86
N LEU A 31 24.51 30.23 -12.81
CA LEU A 31 24.17 31.33 -11.90
C LEU A 31 22.72 31.82 -12.09
N ALA A 32 22.16 31.68 -13.28
CA ALA A 32 20.77 32.05 -13.60
C ALA A 32 19.71 31.15 -12.93
N ASP A 33 20.07 29.93 -12.56
CA ASP A 33 19.11 28.97 -11.99
C ASP A 33 18.65 29.34 -10.56
N LYS A 34 19.37 30.19 -9.84
CA LYS A 34 19.07 30.57 -8.43
C LYS A 34 18.80 29.36 -7.53
N ALA A 35 19.43 28.24 -7.81
CA ALA A 35 19.18 26.96 -7.17
C ALA A 35 19.79 26.90 -5.76
N LEU A 36 19.10 26.20 -4.85
CA LEU A 36 19.62 25.88 -3.52
C LEU A 36 20.60 24.72 -3.61
N ARG A 37 21.85 24.91 -3.19
CA ARG A 37 22.82 23.82 -3.07
C ARG A 37 22.52 22.98 -1.81
N LEU A 38 22.40 21.66 -1.97
CA LEU A 38 22.19 20.72 -0.87
C LEU A 38 23.48 20.14 -0.30
N THR A 39 24.54 20.07 -1.10
CA THR A 39 25.84 19.47 -0.73
C THR A 39 26.82 20.50 -0.15
N GLY A 40 27.88 20.00 0.50
CA GLY A 40 28.95 20.86 1.05
C GLY A 40 28.56 21.63 2.30
N THR A 41 27.55 21.17 3.03
CA THR A 41 27.09 21.74 4.29
C THR A 41 27.35 20.77 5.46
N LYS A 42 27.39 21.31 6.68
CA LYS A 42 27.36 20.53 7.94
C LYS A 42 25.96 20.42 8.52
N ASP A 43 24.96 21.01 7.86
CA ASP A 43 23.58 20.98 8.34
C ASP A 43 23.02 19.55 8.31
N SER A 44 22.30 19.17 9.34
CA SER A 44 21.60 17.89 9.40
C SER A 44 20.15 18.05 8.98
N ILE A 45 19.56 16.95 8.47
CA ILE A 45 18.12 16.88 8.21
C ILE A 45 17.35 17.08 9.51
N ARG A 46 16.54 18.12 9.59
CA ARG A 46 15.73 18.48 10.76
C ARG A 46 14.32 17.94 10.66
N TYR A 47 13.86 17.28 11.71
CA TYR A 47 12.49 16.83 11.86
C TYR A 47 12.08 16.82 13.34
N SER A 48 10.78 16.84 13.64
CA SER A 48 10.29 16.81 15.02
C SER A 48 10.36 15.41 15.62
N SER A 49 10.77 15.29 16.88
CA SER A 49 10.72 14.05 17.65
C SER A 49 9.28 13.52 17.82
N SER A 50 8.27 14.40 17.80
CA SER A 50 6.84 14.05 17.84
C SER A 50 6.30 13.47 16.54
N ASN A 51 7.07 13.49 15.44
CA ASN A 51 6.61 12.97 14.16
C ASN A 51 6.42 11.44 14.18
N TRP A 52 5.67 10.93 13.22
CA TRP A 52 5.39 9.51 13.07
C TRP A 52 6.67 8.69 12.94
N LYS A 53 6.66 7.47 13.48
CA LYS A 53 7.82 6.56 13.44
C LYS A 53 8.24 6.24 12.01
N GLY A 54 7.27 6.00 11.10
CA GLY A 54 7.55 5.77 9.68
C GLY A 54 8.21 6.98 8.99
N VAL A 55 7.85 8.21 9.37
CA VAL A 55 8.54 9.42 8.86
C VAL A 55 10.01 9.46 9.33
N LYS A 56 10.27 9.08 10.59
CA LYS A 56 11.65 9.01 11.10
C LYS A 56 12.48 7.94 10.37
N MET A 57 11.85 6.79 10.07
CA MET A 57 12.48 5.73 9.28
C MET A 57 12.79 6.21 7.85
N ALA A 58 11.85 6.89 7.19
CA ALA A 58 12.07 7.45 5.86
C ALA A 58 13.17 8.53 5.86
N VAL A 59 13.28 9.33 6.92
CA VAL A 59 14.41 10.29 7.07
C VAL A 59 15.75 9.56 7.23
N ALA A 60 15.78 8.43 7.96
CA ALA A 60 16.99 7.62 8.07
C ALA A 60 17.40 7.03 6.72
N ASN A 61 16.42 6.57 5.93
CA ASN A 61 16.66 6.10 4.56
C ASN A 61 17.18 7.23 3.66
N LEU A 62 16.59 8.43 3.73
CA LEU A 62 17.08 9.59 2.96
C LEU A 62 18.52 9.97 3.31
N ARG A 63 18.92 9.89 4.59
CA ARG A 63 20.32 10.10 4.98
C ARG A 63 21.25 9.08 4.33
N ASN A 64 20.84 7.82 4.32
CA ASN A 64 21.59 6.77 3.64
C ASN A 64 21.66 7.02 2.13
N ASP A 65 20.55 7.41 1.51
CA ASP A 65 20.49 7.75 0.07
C ASP A 65 21.44 8.91 -0.27
N LEU A 66 21.41 9.98 0.52
CA LEU A 66 22.34 11.11 0.35
C LEU A 66 23.80 10.67 0.49
N ARG A 67 24.10 9.82 1.49
CA ARG A 67 25.46 9.29 1.70
C ARG A 67 25.92 8.47 0.49
N GLN A 68 25.05 7.63 -0.07
CA GLN A 68 25.38 6.82 -1.24
C GLN A 68 25.59 7.70 -2.49
N VAL A 69 24.79 8.74 -2.65
CA VAL A 69 24.88 9.65 -3.81
C VAL A 69 26.04 10.64 -3.69
N THR A 70 26.32 11.18 -2.50
CA THR A 70 27.23 12.34 -2.34
C THR A 70 28.43 12.10 -1.41
N GLY A 71 28.51 10.95 -0.79
CA GLY A 71 29.47 10.66 0.28
C GLY A 71 29.13 11.31 1.63
N SER A 72 28.04 12.10 1.72
CA SER A 72 27.63 12.79 2.97
C SER A 72 26.14 12.64 3.22
N GLU A 73 25.76 12.50 4.48
CA GLU A 73 24.34 12.51 4.90
C GLU A 73 23.83 13.90 5.32
N CYS A 74 24.69 14.89 5.25
CA CYS A 74 24.36 16.27 5.64
C CYS A 74 23.69 17.00 4.50
N ALA A 75 22.55 17.64 4.78
CA ALA A 75 21.84 18.50 3.86
C ALA A 75 20.90 19.47 4.62
N PRO A 76 20.71 20.71 4.16
CA PRO A 76 19.85 21.69 4.80
C PRO A 76 18.37 21.39 4.50
N ILE A 77 17.85 20.31 5.06
CA ILE A 77 16.48 19.83 4.82
C ILE A 77 15.67 19.91 6.10
N LEU A 78 14.41 20.34 5.97
CA LEU A 78 13.42 20.32 7.04
C LEU A 78 12.25 19.42 6.62
N VAL A 79 11.91 18.43 7.45
CA VAL A 79 10.79 17.52 7.22
C VAL A 79 9.72 17.76 8.28
N ALA A 80 8.49 18.00 7.84
CA ALA A 80 7.35 18.26 8.73
C ALA A 80 6.05 17.61 8.23
N THR A 81 5.16 17.31 9.17
CA THR A 81 3.81 16.79 8.88
C THR A 81 2.77 17.72 9.47
N VAL A 82 1.78 18.12 8.69
CA VAL A 82 0.68 18.99 9.11
C VAL A 82 -0.07 18.34 10.28
N GLY A 83 -0.34 19.14 11.32
CA GLY A 83 -1.07 18.68 12.51
C GLY A 83 -0.29 17.74 13.44
N LYS A 84 0.92 17.30 13.06
CA LYS A 84 1.74 16.38 13.85
C LYS A 84 3.09 16.98 14.26
N SER A 85 3.72 17.73 13.38
CA SER A 85 5.01 18.36 13.63
C SER A 85 4.87 19.85 13.94
N GLU A 86 5.47 20.32 15.03
CA GLU A 86 5.50 21.75 15.35
C GLU A 86 6.23 22.59 14.30
N LEU A 87 7.18 21.98 13.59
CA LEU A 87 7.91 22.64 12.52
C LEU A 87 7.00 23.05 11.37
N ALA A 88 5.88 22.36 11.15
CA ALA A 88 4.89 22.71 10.15
C ALA A 88 4.25 24.08 10.39
N LYS A 89 4.13 24.51 11.66
CA LYS A 89 3.53 25.80 12.03
C LYS A 89 4.28 27.00 11.44
N LYS A 90 5.54 26.84 11.05
CA LYS A 90 6.33 27.86 10.37
C LYS A 90 5.81 28.20 8.95
N TYR A 91 5.00 27.33 8.37
CA TYR A 91 4.53 27.40 6.99
C TYR A 91 3.00 27.42 6.87
N PRO A 92 2.29 28.38 7.49
CA PRO A 92 0.81 28.37 7.57
C PRO A 92 0.15 28.39 6.20
N LYS A 93 0.70 29.11 5.22
CA LYS A 93 0.17 29.14 3.85
C LYS A 93 0.22 27.77 3.19
N HIS A 94 1.34 27.04 3.30
CA HIS A 94 1.51 25.69 2.75
C HIS A 94 0.68 24.66 3.50
N CYS A 95 0.55 24.79 4.83
CA CYS A 95 -0.34 23.95 5.63
C CYS A 95 -1.81 24.09 5.17
N LYS A 96 -2.24 25.29 4.80
CA LYS A 96 -3.60 25.53 4.27
C LYS A 96 -3.84 24.77 2.97
N LEU A 97 -2.84 24.67 2.09
CA LEU A 97 -2.94 23.92 0.83
C LEU A 97 -3.05 22.39 1.06
N LEU A 98 -2.50 21.89 2.15
CA LEU A 98 -2.50 20.47 2.52
C LEU A 98 -3.66 20.09 3.45
N LYS A 99 -4.42 21.06 3.99
CA LYS A 99 -5.51 20.79 4.92
C LYS A 99 -6.62 19.98 4.25
N GLY A 100 -6.99 18.84 4.83
CA GLY A 100 -8.02 17.95 4.32
C GLY A 100 -7.59 17.12 3.12
N LYS A 101 -6.32 17.21 2.71
CA LYS A 101 -5.72 16.35 1.69
C LYS A 101 -5.16 15.09 2.32
N TRP A 102 -5.16 14.01 1.57
CA TRP A 102 -4.59 12.75 1.99
C TRP A 102 -3.39 12.37 1.12
N GLU A 103 -2.34 11.84 1.74
CA GLU A 103 -1.11 11.37 1.09
C GLU A 103 -0.45 12.39 0.13
N GLN A 104 -0.71 13.68 0.34
CA GLN A 104 -0.14 14.77 -0.44
C GLN A 104 1.07 15.37 0.26
N TYR A 105 2.03 15.84 -0.51
CA TYR A 105 3.21 16.57 -0.04
C TYR A 105 3.45 17.83 -0.84
N LEU A 106 4.20 18.75 -0.24
CA LEU A 106 4.81 19.90 -0.91
C LEU A 106 6.30 19.87 -0.62
N ILE A 107 7.12 20.09 -1.67
CA ILE A 107 8.56 20.27 -1.58
C ILE A 107 8.87 21.66 -2.11
N PHE A 108 9.53 22.51 -1.31
CA PHE A 108 9.86 23.89 -1.69
C PHE A 108 11.10 24.38 -0.94
N THR A 109 11.69 25.47 -1.42
CA THR A 109 12.86 26.10 -0.78
C THR A 109 12.42 27.29 0.05
N ASP A 110 13.01 27.46 1.24
CA ASP A 110 12.81 28.61 2.12
C ASP A 110 14.10 28.93 2.89
N LYS A 111 14.56 30.18 2.83
CA LYS A 111 15.71 30.69 3.62
C LYS A 111 16.93 29.76 3.64
N GLY A 112 17.34 29.28 2.47
CA GLY A 112 18.52 28.43 2.31
C GLY A 112 18.34 26.98 2.75
N GLN A 113 17.11 26.50 2.91
CA GLN A 113 16.82 25.11 3.21
C GLN A 113 15.73 24.55 2.27
N LEU A 114 15.76 23.24 2.05
CA LEU A 114 14.69 22.49 1.41
C LEU A 114 13.65 22.10 2.48
N VAL A 115 12.37 22.32 2.20
CA VAL A 115 11.27 21.96 3.08
C VAL A 115 10.44 20.85 2.41
N ILE A 116 10.26 19.75 3.12
CA ILE A 116 9.35 18.65 2.77
C ILE A 116 8.19 18.68 3.78
N LEU A 117 7.00 19.03 3.31
CA LEU A 117 5.81 19.16 4.15
C LEU A 117 4.73 18.21 3.64
N GLY A 118 4.30 17.24 4.46
CA GLY A 118 3.24 16.30 4.14
C GLY A 118 1.91 16.62 4.82
N SER A 119 0.78 16.29 4.17
CA SER A 119 -0.56 16.40 4.74
C SER A 119 -0.77 15.44 5.92
N ASP A 120 -0.15 14.26 5.85
CA ASP A 120 -0.25 13.18 6.81
C ASP A 120 1.06 12.35 6.85
N LYS A 121 1.03 11.19 7.53
CA LYS A 121 2.17 10.26 7.64
C LYS A 121 2.71 9.88 6.27
N ARG A 122 1.86 9.34 5.39
CA ARG A 122 2.27 8.85 4.06
C ARG A 122 2.65 9.98 3.11
N GLY A 123 1.91 11.07 3.10
CA GLY A 123 2.28 12.26 2.32
C GLY A 123 3.70 12.76 2.64
N THR A 124 4.06 12.79 3.93
CA THR A 124 5.42 13.16 4.33
C THR A 124 6.46 12.15 3.84
N ILE A 125 6.19 10.85 3.99
CA ILE A 125 7.07 9.76 3.52
C ILE A 125 7.26 9.82 2.00
N TYR A 126 6.17 10.05 1.25
CA TYR A 126 6.26 10.17 -0.21
C TYR A 126 7.06 11.38 -0.67
N GLY A 127 6.94 12.51 0.03
CA GLY A 127 7.78 13.68 -0.24
C GLY A 127 9.27 13.40 0.01
N ILE A 128 9.60 12.64 1.04
CA ILE A 128 10.97 12.21 1.34
C ILE A 128 11.49 11.31 0.20
N TYR A 129 10.74 10.28 -0.17
CA TYR A 129 11.16 9.35 -1.23
C TYR A 129 11.09 9.96 -2.64
N GLU A 130 10.28 11.02 -2.84
CA GLU A 130 10.36 11.80 -4.06
C GLU A 130 11.72 12.49 -4.19
N LEU A 131 12.25 13.06 -3.11
CA LEU A 131 13.62 13.59 -3.14
C LEU A 131 14.63 12.47 -3.39
N SER A 132 14.52 11.32 -2.74
CA SER A 132 15.39 10.16 -2.99
C SER A 132 15.40 9.77 -4.47
N ARG A 133 14.24 9.69 -5.11
CA ARG A 133 14.10 9.41 -6.54
C ARG A 133 14.78 10.48 -7.42
N GLN A 134 14.58 11.75 -7.07
CA GLN A 134 15.12 12.88 -7.83
C GLN A 134 16.66 13.00 -7.75
N ILE A 135 17.25 12.56 -6.64
CA ILE A 135 18.71 12.49 -6.50
C ILE A 135 19.33 11.23 -7.13
N GLY A 136 18.51 10.39 -7.80
CA GLY A 136 18.98 9.24 -8.56
C GLY A 136 18.92 7.90 -7.85
N VAL A 137 18.27 7.79 -6.66
CA VAL A 137 18.09 6.50 -5.99
C VAL A 137 16.84 5.81 -6.49
N SER A 138 17.02 4.72 -7.25
CA SER A 138 15.93 3.89 -7.73
C SER A 138 15.18 3.22 -6.56
N PRO A 139 13.84 3.07 -6.60
CA PRO A 139 13.12 2.23 -5.66
C PRO A 139 13.64 0.78 -5.60
N TRP A 140 14.27 0.32 -6.68
CA TRP A 140 14.78 -1.04 -6.87
C TRP A 140 16.27 -1.20 -6.52
N TYR A 141 16.88 -0.21 -5.86
CA TYR A 141 18.33 -0.14 -5.64
C TYR A 141 18.91 -1.37 -4.93
N TRP A 142 18.14 -2.00 -4.02
CA TRP A 142 18.61 -3.15 -3.27
C TRP A 142 18.01 -4.50 -3.77
N MET A 143 16.80 -4.47 -4.39
CA MET A 143 16.12 -5.69 -4.85
C MET A 143 16.58 -6.12 -6.24
N ALA A 144 16.85 -5.15 -7.12
CA ALA A 144 17.24 -5.40 -8.51
C ALA A 144 18.64 -4.82 -8.82
N ASP A 145 19.47 -4.58 -7.81
CA ASP A 145 20.84 -4.09 -7.93
C ASP A 145 20.97 -2.83 -8.81
N ALA A 146 19.92 -1.98 -8.82
CA ALA A 146 19.92 -0.76 -9.60
C ALA A 146 21.03 0.18 -9.09
N PRO A 147 22.03 0.55 -9.92
CA PRO A 147 23.19 1.29 -9.46
C PRO A 147 22.84 2.70 -9.04
N ILE A 148 23.46 3.16 -7.96
CA ILE A 148 23.38 4.56 -7.51
C ILE A 148 24.62 5.29 -8.03
N GLN A 149 24.40 6.35 -8.83
CA GLN A 149 25.49 7.17 -9.34
C GLN A 149 25.94 8.18 -8.30
N HIS A 150 27.25 8.37 -8.19
CA HIS A 150 27.84 9.40 -7.33
C HIS A 150 27.76 10.77 -7.99
N HIS A 151 27.41 11.79 -7.20
CA HIS A 151 27.38 13.18 -7.61
C HIS A 151 27.95 14.08 -6.51
N ASP A 152 29.00 14.85 -6.81
CA ASP A 152 29.63 15.78 -5.86
C ASP A 152 28.70 16.93 -5.46
N GLN A 153 27.75 17.26 -6.33
CA GLN A 153 26.88 18.41 -6.15
C GLN A 153 25.42 18.07 -6.43
N LEU A 154 24.56 18.57 -5.57
CA LEU A 154 23.10 18.49 -5.70
C LEU A 154 22.51 19.88 -5.53
N TYR A 155 21.62 20.25 -6.42
CA TYR A 155 20.94 21.54 -6.41
C TYR A 155 19.42 21.37 -6.54
N ILE A 156 18.67 22.19 -5.80
CA ILE A 156 17.22 22.26 -5.88
C ILE A 156 16.81 23.52 -6.62
N LEU A 157 16.06 23.35 -7.70
CA LEU A 157 15.48 24.47 -8.43
C LEU A 157 14.42 25.19 -7.59
N PRO A 158 14.30 26.52 -7.70
CA PRO A 158 13.25 27.26 -7.00
C PRO A 158 11.86 26.84 -7.51
N GLY A 159 10.90 26.73 -6.60
CA GLY A 159 9.53 26.34 -6.90
C GLY A 159 8.84 25.60 -5.75
N THR A 160 7.61 25.22 -6.01
CA THR A 160 6.85 24.31 -5.14
C THR A 160 6.44 23.09 -5.95
N TYR A 161 6.79 21.91 -5.47
CA TYR A 161 6.66 20.64 -6.16
C TYR A 161 5.74 19.70 -5.40
N THR A 162 4.87 19.00 -6.13
CA THR A 162 3.91 18.05 -5.59
C THR A 162 3.39 17.16 -6.72
N ASP A 163 3.01 15.93 -6.41
CA ASP A 163 2.24 15.07 -7.33
C ASP A 163 0.72 15.26 -7.13
N GLY A 164 0.33 16.07 -6.15
CA GLY A 164 -1.06 16.19 -5.75
C GLY A 164 -1.53 15.03 -4.87
N GLU A 165 -2.84 14.96 -4.69
CA GLU A 165 -3.51 13.91 -3.95
C GLU A 165 -3.70 12.67 -4.84
N PRO A 166 -3.33 11.46 -4.41
CA PRO A 166 -3.52 10.26 -5.23
C PRO A 166 -4.99 10.03 -5.59
N LYS A 167 -5.25 9.68 -6.85
CA LYS A 167 -6.62 9.42 -7.34
C LYS A 167 -7.16 8.06 -6.88
N VAL A 168 -6.29 7.11 -6.57
CA VAL A 168 -6.65 5.77 -6.09
C VAL A 168 -6.20 5.64 -4.64
N LYS A 169 -7.14 5.28 -3.76
CA LYS A 169 -6.89 5.27 -2.31
C LYS A 169 -5.90 4.18 -1.89
N TYR A 170 -6.08 2.96 -2.35
CA TYR A 170 -5.23 1.83 -2.00
C TYR A 170 -4.48 1.33 -3.22
N ARG A 171 -3.17 1.30 -3.13
CA ARG A 171 -2.24 0.91 -4.20
C ARG A 171 -1.20 0.00 -3.60
N GLY A 172 -1.03 -1.18 -4.14
CA GLY A 172 -0.13 -2.13 -3.52
C GLY A 172 0.17 -3.34 -4.38
N ILE A 173 0.79 -4.31 -3.75
CA ILE A 173 1.13 -5.58 -4.35
C ILE A 173 0.61 -6.73 -3.49
N PHE A 174 0.52 -7.89 -4.15
CA PHE A 174 0.20 -9.18 -3.59
C PHE A 174 1.40 -10.10 -3.78
N ILE A 175 1.87 -10.75 -2.73
CA ILE A 175 3.01 -11.67 -2.79
C ILE A 175 2.62 -12.99 -2.11
N ASN A 176 2.83 -14.10 -2.82
CA ASN A 176 2.76 -15.44 -2.25
C ASN A 176 4.02 -15.77 -1.45
N ASP A 177 3.87 -16.45 -0.32
CA ASP A 177 4.97 -16.89 0.55
C ASP A 177 5.57 -18.25 0.16
N GLU A 178 5.54 -18.57 -1.11
CA GLU A 178 5.87 -19.89 -1.65
C GLU A 178 7.39 -20.12 -1.82
N TRP A 179 7.77 -21.40 -1.79
CA TRP A 179 9.09 -21.89 -2.12
C TRP A 179 9.13 -22.51 -3.54
N PRO A 180 10.28 -22.43 -4.24
CA PRO A 180 11.59 -21.90 -3.81
C PRO A 180 11.74 -20.38 -3.97
N SER A 181 10.76 -19.67 -4.54
CA SER A 181 10.85 -18.26 -4.90
C SER A 181 10.97 -17.33 -3.67
N PHE A 182 9.91 -16.64 -3.28
CA PHE A 182 9.96 -15.64 -2.23
C PHE A 182 10.42 -16.20 -0.87
N GLY A 183 9.92 -17.38 -0.50
CA GLY A 183 10.30 -18.05 0.74
C GLY A 183 11.79 -18.43 0.79
N GLY A 184 12.33 -18.99 -0.30
CA GLY A 184 13.75 -19.33 -0.41
C GLY A 184 14.64 -18.09 -0.42
N TRP A 185 14.25 -17.05 -1.16
CA TRP A 185 14.96 -15.77 -1.15
C TRP A 185 14.99 -15.14 0.26
N CYS A 186 13.85 -15.06 0.93
CA CYS A 186 13.79 -14.56 2.31
C CYS A 186 14.63 -15.39 3.28
N GLY A 187 14.63 -16.73 3.12
CA GLY A 187 15.44 -17.64 3.91
C GLY A 187 16.93 -17.33 3.80
N ASN A 188 17.41 -17.14 2.58
CA ASN A 188 18.81 -16.84 2.30
C ASN A 188 19.25 -15.45 2.76
N GLN A 189 18.39 -14.43 2.60
CA GLN A 189 18.76 -13.05 2.88
C GLN A 189 18.48 -12.63 4.34
N PHE A 190 17.41 -13.14 4.94
CA PHE A 190 16.88 -12.62 6.22
C PHE A 190 16.68 -13.73 7.27
N GLY A 191 16.97 -14.99 6.94
CA GLY A 191 16.72 -16.14 7.80
C GLY A 191 15.25 -16.57 7.85
N GLY A 192 14.43 -16.09 6.93
CA GLY A 192 13.01 -16.43 6.79
C GLY A 192 12.13 -15.25 6.40
N ILE A 193 10.84 -15.52 6.21
CA ILE A 193 9.82 -14.49 5.96
C ILE A 193 9.45 -13.87 7.31
N ASN A 194 9.99 -12.71 7.61
CA ASN A 194 9.87 -12.03 8.90
C ASN A 194 9.88 -10.50 8.73
N SER A 195 9.83 -9.75 9.83
CA SER A 195 9.82 -8.29 9.80
C SER A 195 11.03 -7.67 9.11
N LYS A 196 12.19 -8.35 9.07
CA LYS A 196 13.36 -7.86 8.32
C LYS A 196 13.09 -7.89 6.81
N ALA A 197 12.57 -9.02 6.30
CA ALA A 197 12.17 -9.14 4.89
C ALA A 197 11.06 -8.12 4.56
N TYR A 198 10.02 -8.06 5.37
CA TYR A 198 8.92 -7.14 5.15
C TYR A 198 9.32 -5.66 5.22
N SER A 199 10.32 -5.29 6.02
CA SER A 199 10.80 -3.90 6.06
C SER A 199 11.27 -3.40 4.70
N HIS A 200 11.93 -4.26 3.93
CA HIS A 200 12.38 -3.95 2.58
C HIS A 200 11.23 -3.89 1.57
N ILE A 201 10.27 -4.81 1.67
CA ILE A 201 9.07 -4.79 0.83
C ILE A 201 8.24 -3.52 1.09
N PHE A 202 8.06 -3.14 2.36
CA PHE A 202 7.33 -1.94 2.72
C PHE A 202 8.05 -0.66 2.30
N GLU A 203 9.38 -0.63 2.39
CA GLU A 203 10.17 0.48 1.86
C GLU A 203 10.01 0.60 0.35
N LEU A 204 10.11 -0.51 -0.40
CA LEU A 204 9.87 -0.52 -1.85
C LEU A 204 8.50 0.06 -2.19
N LEU A 205 7.44 -0.41 -1.54
CA LEU A 205 6.08 0.09 -1.73
C LEU A 205 5.99 1.61 -1.52
N LEU A 206 6.54 2.09 -0.41
CA LEU A 206 6.51 3.52 -0.08
C LEU A 206 7.33 4.38 -1.05
N ARG A 207 8.48 3.87 -1.53
CA ARG A 207 9.27 4.53 -2.59
C ARG A 207 8.51 4.61 -3.92
N LEU A 208 7.66 3.63 -4.21
CA LEU A 208 6.74 3.59 -5.35
C LEU A 208 5.41 4.35 -5.08
N LYS A 209 5.28 5.02 -3.93
CA LYS A 209 4.07 5.73 -3.48
C LYS A 209 2.84 4.82 -3.39
N ALA A 210 3.08 3.54 -3.07
CA ALA A 210 2.07 2.56 -2.71
C ALA A 210 1.87 2.52 -1.19
N ASN A 211 0.75 1.96 -0.75
CA ASN A 211 0.36 1.95 0.66
C ASN A 211 -0.33 0.66 1.11
N TYR A 212 -0.44 -0.35 0.27
CA TYR A 212 -1.19 -1.55 0.55
C TYR A 212 -0.37 -2.81 0.29
N PHE A 213 -0.49 -3.79 1.18
CA PHE A 213 0.18 -5.08 1.01
C PHE A 213 -0.76 -6.23 1.34
N TRP A 214 -0.71 -7.25 0.50
CA TRP A 214 -1.54 -8.44 0.60
C TRP A 214 -0.65 -9.70 0.53
N PRO A 215 -0.26 -10.30 1.66
CA PRO A 215 0.42 -11.57 1.67
C PRO A 215 -0.58 -12.71 1.42
N ALA A 216 -0.21 -13.71 0.63
CA ALA A 216 -0.87 -15.01 0.66
C ALA A 216 0.00 -15.95 1.48
N MET A 217 -0.59 -16.57 2.48
CA MET A 217 0.12 -17.19 3.59
C MET A 217 -0.17 -18.70 3.67
N TRP A 218 0.54 -19.44 2.82
CA TRP A 218 0.49 -20.90 2.80
C TRP A 218 1.47 -21.53 3.78
N ALA A 219 2.69 -21.03 3.78
CA ALA A 219 3.79 -21.55 4.58
C ALA A 219 3.97 -20.81 5.89
N THR A 220 3.61 -19.52 5.94
CA THR A 220 3.81 -18.63 7.08
C THR A 220 2.49 -18.03 7.56
N ALA A 221 2.54 -17.32 8.69
CA ALA A 221 1.43 -16.55 9.23
C ALA A 221 1.93 -15.16 9.63
N PHE A 222 1.76 -14.16 8.76
CA PHE A 222 2.25 -12.79 8.94
C PHE A 222 2.01 -12.23 10.34
N ASN A 223 0.83 -12.51 10.89
CA ASN A 223 0.41 -11.96 12.18
C ASN A 223 0.91 -12.76 13.41
N GLU A 224 1.50 -13.93 13.20
CA GLU A 224 1.90 -14.84 14.30
C GLU A 224 3.40 -15.17 14.31
N ASP A 225 3.98 -15.45 13.14
CA ASP A 225 5.35 -15.98 13.05
C ASP A 225 6.39 -14.93 13.48
N ASP A 226 6.14 -13.66 13.19
CA ASP A 226 6.89 -12.54 13.74
C ASP A 226 5.95 -11.43 14.19
N PRO A 227 5.65 -11.34 15.50
CA PRO A 227 4.73 -10.33 16.05
C PRO A 227 5.15 -8.87 15.80
N LYS A 228 6.38 -8.63 15.33
CA LYS A 228 6.85 -7.30 14.93
C LYS A 228 6.32 -6.90 13.57
N SER A 229 5.97 -7.84 12.69
CA SER A 229 5.55 -7.55 11.32
C SER A 229 4.30 -6.66 11.23
N PRO A 230 3.19 -6.93 11.95
CA PRO A 230 2.01 -6.06 11.91
C PRO A 230 2.28 -4.65 12.44
N GLN A 231 3.05 -4.53 13.53
CA GLN A 231 3.44 -3.25 14.11
C GLN A 231 4.33 -2.46 13.14
N LEU A 232 5.26 -3.13 12.45
CA LEU A 232 6.14 -2.52 11.46
C LEU A 232 5.33 -1.96 10.28
N ALA A 233 4.37 -2.73 9.76
CA ALA A 233 3.48 -2.27 8.69
C ALA A 233 2.76 -0.97 9.09
N ASP A 234 2.15 -0.94 10.27
CA ASP A 234 1.45 0.23 10.78
C ASP A 234 2.40 1.42 11.02
N ASP A 235 3.55 1.18 11.64
CA ASP A 235 4.59 2.21 11.88
C ASP A 235 5.03 2.86 10.57
N MET A 236 5.29 2.05 9.53
CA MET A 236 5.72 2.53 8.22
C MET A 236 4.58 3.16 7.41
N GLY A 237 3.33 2.83 7.72
CA GLY A 237 2.16 3.37 7.02
C GLY A 237 1.64 2.47 5.91
N ILE A 238 1.91 1.18 5.99
CA ILE A 238 1.35 0.16 5.09
C ILE A 238 0.02 -0.35 5.66
N VAL A 239 -1.01 -0.28 4.85
CA VAL A 239 -2.31 -0.88 5.12
C VAL A 239 -2.23 -2.37 4.78
N MET A 240 -2.60 -3.22 5.72
CA MET A 240 -2.55 -4.67 5.52
C MET A 240 -3.91 -5.23 5.11
N GLY A 241 -3.89 -6.21 4.23
CA GLY A 241 -5.03 -7.06 3.93
C GLY A 241 -4.62 -8.52 3.96
N THR A 242 -5.57 -9.42 3.68
CA THR A 242 -5.33 -10.86 3.57
C THR A 242 -6.02 -11.40 2.31
N SER A 243 -5.53 -12.50 1.77
CA SER A 243 -5.97 -13.02 0.48
C SER A 243 -7.42 -13.55 0.51
N HIS A 244 -7.94 -13.87 -0.66
CA HIS A 244 -9.32 -14.29 -0.90
C HIS A 244 -9.80 -15.53 -0.11
N HIS A 245 -8.89 -16.37 0.36
CA HIS A 245 -9.19 -17.55 1.18
C HIS A 245 -8.76 -17.38 2.64
N GLU A 246 -8.34 -16.18 3.04
CA GLU A 246 -7.80 -15.83 4.35
C GLU A 246 -8.61 -14.70 5.01
N PRO A 247 -9.90 -14.89 5.24
CA PRO A 247 -10.77 -13.83 5.76
C PRO A 247 -10.43 -13.43 7.19
N MET A 248 -10.88 -12.24 7.59
CA MET A 248 -10.85 -11.74 8.97
C MET A 248 -9.45 -11.65 9.56
N MET A 249 -8.46 -11.28 8.73
CA MET A 249 -7.05 -11.14 9.12
C MET A 249 -6.42 -12.44 9.64
N ARG A 250 -6.88 -13.58 9.12
CA ARG A 250 -6.35 -14.91 9.41
C ARG A 250 -5.55 -15.45 8.24
N ALA A 251 -4.37 -15.98 8.52
CA ALA A 251 -3.64 -16.80 7.57
C ALA A 251 -4.27 -18.19 7.48
N HIS A 252 -4.27 -18.81 6.29
CA HIS A 252 -4.65 -20.22 6.15
C HIS A 252 -3.79 -21.11 7.07
N LYS A 253 -2.50 -20.81 7.16
CA LYS A 253 -1.56 -21.50 8.07
C LYS A 253 -1.99 -21.48 9.54
N GLU A 254 -2.66 -20.43 9.99
CA GLU A 254 -3.16 -20.37 11.37
C GLU A 254 -4.27 -21.41 11.60
N TYR A 255 -5.17 -21.59 10.62
CA TYR A 255 -6.17 -22.63 10.68
C TYR A 255 -5.54 -24.04 10.68
N VAL A 256 -4.59 -24.29 9.78
CA VAL A 256 -3.89 -25.60 9.71
C VAL A 256 -3.25 -25.96 11.05
N ARG A 257 -2.63 -25.02 11.73
CA ARG A 257 -2.02 -25.20 13.06
C ARG A 257 -3.03 -25.49 14.16
N ARG A 258 -4.29 -25.02 13.99
CA ARG A 258 -5.37 -25.10 14.99
C ARG A 258 -6.53 -26.00 14.54
N LYS A 259 -6.33 -26.85 13.56
CA LYS A 259 -7.39 -27.66 12.97
C LYS A 259 -8.13 -28.50 14.00
N ALA A 260 -7.42 -29.03 15.00
CA ALA A 260 -8.04 -29.78 16.10
C ALA A 260 -8.92 -28.89 17.02
N GLU A 261 -8.54 -27.63 17.23
CA GLU A 261 -9.27 -26.67 18.05
C GLU A 261 -10.46 -26.08 17.29
N VAL A 262 -10.22 -25.62 16.07
CA VAL A 262 -11.23 -24.96 15.23
C VAL A 262 -12.24 -25.98 14.67
N GLY A 263 -11.81 -27.21 14.42
CA GLY A 263 -12.66 -28.25 13.81
C GLY A 263 -12.80 -28.07 12.30
N PRO A 264 -13.84 -28.68 11.69
CA PRO A 264 -14.03 -28.61 10.24
C PRO A 264 -14.18 -27.18 9.73
N TRP A 265 -13.52 -26.88 8.58
CA TRP A 265 -13.67 -25.61 7.87
C TRP A 265 -14.95 -25.63 7.01
N ASP A 266 -16.07 -25.84 7.68
CA ASP A 266 -17.41 -25.88 7.10
C ASP A 266 -18.35 -25.05 7.97
N TYR A 267 -18.70 -23.87 7.49
CA TYR A 267 -19.53 -22.94 8.27
C TYR A 267 -20.95 -23.45 8.48
N ALA A 268 -21.48 -24.30 7.60
CA ALA A 268 -22.81 -24.86 7.77
C ALA A 268 -22.89 -25.83 8.98
N GLN A 269 -21.75 -26.48 9.27
CA GLN A 269 -21.66 -27.47 10.37
C GLN A 269 -21.01 -26.91 11.63
N ASN A 270 -20.15 -25.89 11.51
CA ASN A 270 -19.27 -25.42 12.58
C ASN A 270 -19.20 -23.88 12.68
N PRO A 271 -20.32 -23.16 12.71
CA PRO A 271 -20.31 -21.70 12.69
C PRO A 271 -19.64 -21.10 13.94
N GLU A 272 -19.92 -21.59 15.13
CA GLU A 272 -19.48 -21.00 16.40
C GLU A 272 -17.95 -20.97 16.53
N ARG A 273 -17.27 -22.06 16.21
CA ARG A 273 -15.80 -22.14 16.32
C ARG A 273 -15.11 -21.34 15.21
N ILE A 274 -15.70 -21.31 14.01
CA ILE A 274 -15.20 -20.48 12.90
C ILE A 274 -15.38 -19.00 13.24
N GLU A 275 -16.52 -18.58 13.79
CA GLU A 275 -16.75 -17.20 14.24
C GLU A 275 -15.78 -16.81 15.35
N LYS A 276 -15.53 -17.70 16.32
CA LYS A 276 -14.51 -17.46 17.35
C LYS A 276 -13.13 -17.27 16.72
N PHE A 277 -12.75 -18.13 15.79
CA PHE A 277 -11.48 -18.04 15.08
C PHE A 277 -11.36 -16.71 14.35
N PHE A 278 -12.38 -16.25 13.63
CA PHE A 278 -12.44 -14.94 12.98
C PHE A 278 -12.33 -13.79 13.99
N SER A 279 -13.09 -13.85 15.06
CA SER A 279 -13.10 -12.82 16.10
C SER A 279 -11.72 -12.64 16.74
N ASP A 280 -11.04 -13.74 17.09
CA ASP A 280 -9.72 -13.70 17.71
C ASP A 280 -8.67 -13.11 16.76
N GLY A 281 -8.74 -13.43 15.45
CA GLY A 281 -7.86 -12.85 14.44
C GLY A 281 -8.05 -11.35 14.29
N LEU A 282 -9.30 -10.91 14.22
CA LEU A 282 -9.61 -9.51 14.04
C LEU A 282 -9.32 -8.67 15.30
N LYS A 283 -9.60 -9.16 16.50
CA LYS A 283 -9.25 -8.50 17.77
C LYS A 283 -7.75 -8.21 17.86
N ARG A 284 -6.93 -9.19 17.49
CA ARG A 284 -5.45 -9.02 17.44
C ARG A 284 -5.03 -7.86 16.55
N ASN A 285 -5.70 -7.68 15.40
CA ASN A 285 -5.31 -6.76 14.35
C ASN A 285 -6.10 -5.44 14.35
N SER A 286 -7.18 -5.29 15.12
CA SER A 286 -8.07 -4.11 15.09
C SER A 286 -7.39 -2.77 15.45
N LYS A 287 -6.25 -2.81 16.10
CA LYS A 287 -5.43 -1.62 16.46
C LYS A 287 -4.58 -1.08 15.31
N TYR A 288 -4.46 -1.80 14.20
CA TYR A 288 -3.66 -1.43 13.04
C TYR A 288 -4.55 -0.96 11.87
N GLU A 289 -3.97 -0.28 10.91
CA GLU A 289 -4.68 0.12 9.69
C GLU A 289 -4.78 -1.06 8.72
N ASN A 290 -6.00 -1.56 8.50
CA ASN A 290 -6.25 -2.74 7.69
C ASN A 290 -7.45 -2.54 6.75
N ILE A 291 -7.48 -3.33 5.67
CA ILE A 291 -8.69 -3.63 4.90
C ILE A 291 -9.05 -5.09 5.20
N ILE A 292 -10.25 -5.30 5.72
CA ILE A 292 -10.67 -6.62 6.16
C ILE A 292 -11.23 -7.40 4.99
N THR A 293 -10.58 -8.48 4.60
CA THR A 293 -11.12 -9.44 3.65
C THR A 293 -12.28 -10.18 4.29
N ILE A 294 -13.45 -10.14 3.67
CA ILE A 294 -14.65 -10.87 4.08
C ILE A 294 -15.00 -11.96 3.07
N GLY A 295 -15.95 -12.79 3.42
CA GLY A 295 -16.32 -13.99 2.68
C GLY A 295 -15.62 -15.23 3.23
N MET A 296 -15.72 -16.34 2.54
CA MET A 296 -15.09 -17.60 2.88
C MET A 296 -14.99 -18.48 1.64
N ARG A 297 -13.91 -19.24 1.53
CA ARG A 297 -13.77 -20.36 0.60
C ARG A 297 -13.57 -21.66 1.37
N GLY A 298 -13.46 -22.79 0.70
CA GLY A 298 -13.19 -24.09 1.31
C GLY A 298 -11.74 -24.20 1.83
N ASP A 299 -11.48 -25.24 2.60
CA ASP A 299 -10.13 -25.56 3.10
C ASP A 299 -9.18 -25.85 1.92
N GLY A 300 -8.04 -25.16 1.87
CA GLY A 300 -7.06 -25.31 0.80
C GLY A 300 -7.41 -24.57 -0.49
N ASP A 301 -8.09 -23.42 -0.39
CA ASP A 301 -8.41 -22.53 -1.54
C ASP A 301 -9.28 -23.19 -2.64
N VAL A 302 -10.20 -24.03 -2.23
CA VAL A 302 -11.22 -24.66 -3.07
C VAL A 302 -12.59 -24.02 -2.86
N ALA A 303 -13.58 -24.38 -3.71
CA ALA A 303 -14.96 -23.97 -3.45
C ALA A 303 -15.47 -24.52 -2.13
N MET A 304 -16.28 -23.74 -1.41
CA MET A 304 -16.90 -24.17 -0.16
C MET A 304 -18.04 -25.15 -0.37
N GLY A 305 -18.37 -25.93 0.66
CA GLY A 305 -19.59 -26.74 0.71
C GLY A 305 -19.60 -27.97 -0.21
N ASN A 306 -20.80 -28.38 -0.62
CA ASN A 306 -21.05 -29.62 -1.34
C ASN A 306 -21.12 -29.48 -2.87
N GLY A 307 -20.71 -28.35 -3.41
CA GLY A 307 -20.68 -28.08 -4.87
C GLY A 307 -22.00 -27.53 -5.45
N LYS A 308 -23.06 -27.30 -4.66
CA LYS A 308 -24.28 -26.64 -5.12
C LYS A 308 -24.19 -25.15 -4.87
N ASP A 309 -24.18 -24.36 -5.94
CA ASP A 309 -24.03 -22.91 -5.87
C ASP A 309 -25.10 -22.23 -5.00
N GLU A 310 -26.36 -22.69 -5.08
CA GLU A 310 -27.47 -22.14 -4.28
C GLU A 310 -27.25 -22.31 -2.77
N ASP A 311 -26.79 -23.47 -2.33
CA ASP A 311 -26.53 -23.75 -0.92
C ASP A 311 -25.30 -22.96 -0.43
N ASN A 312 -24.28 -22.86 -1.28
CA ASN A 312 -23.07 -22.10 -1.01
C ASN A 312 -23.38 -20.60 -0.90
N ILE A 313 -24.23 -20.05 -1.76
CA ILE A 313 -24.70 -18.65 -1.71
C ILE A 313 -25.42 -18.36 -0.38
N LYS A 314 -26.32 -19.24 0.06
CA LYS A 314 -27.03 -19.09 1.33
C LYS A 314 -26.07 -19.14 2.53
N THR A 315 -25.12 -20.07 2.50
CA THR A 315 -24.11 -20.19 3.57
C THR A 315 -23.18 -18.97 3.59
N LEU A 316 -22.73 -18.51 2.43
CA LEU A 316 -21.89 -17.33 2.30
C LEU A 316 -22.58 -16.05 2.81
N GLY A 317 -23.90 -15.93 2.60
CA GLY A 317 -24.70 -14.85 3.19
C GLY A 317 -24.59 -14.81 4.71
N LYS A 318 -24.78 -15.97 5.38
CA LYS A 318 -24.64 -16.10 6.85
C LYS A 318 -23.21 -15.79 7.31
N VAL A 319 -22.20 -16.26 6.57
CA VAL A 319 -20.78 -15.94 6.86
C VAL A 319 -20.55 -14.43 6.87
N ILE A 320 -20.98 -13.72 5.83
CA ILE A 320 -20.78 -12.27 5.72
C ILE A 320 -21.53 -11.51 6.81
N GLU A 321 -22.74 -11.91 7.15
CA GLU A 321 -23.51 -11.33 8.27
C GLU A 321 -22.75 -11.48 9.59
N ALA A 322 -22.24 -12.68 9.87
CA ALA A 322 -21.46 -12.95 11.08
C ALA A 322 -20.15 -12.16 11.11
N GLN A 323 -19.41 -12.14 9.99
CA GLN A 323 -18.17 -11.37 9.87
C GLN A 323 -18.41 -9.88 10.10
N ARG A 324 -19.48 -9.31 9.57
CA ARG A 324 -19.81 -7.88 9.78
C ARG A 324 -20.25 -7.60 11.23
N ARG A 325 -20.93 -8.53 11.91
CA ARG A 325 -21.18 -8.44 13.35
C ARG A 325 -19.87 -8.44 14.13
N ILE A 326 -18.96 -9.37 13.85
CA ILE A 326 -17.64 -9.45 14.49
C ILE A 326 -16.82 -8.16 14.24
N ILE A 327 -16.85 -7.60 13.02
CA ILE A 327 -16.18 -6.32 12.72
C ILE A 327 -16.74 -5.21 13.60
N LYS A 328 -18.07 -5.09 13.70
CA LYS A 328 -18.72 -4.11 14.58
C LYS A 328 -18.26 -4.25 16.03
N ASP A 329 -18.23 -5.47 16.55
CA ASP A 329 -17.87 -5.75 17.94
C ASP A 329 -16.39 -5.48 18.21
N CYS A 330 -15.50 -5.86 17.31
CA CYS A 330 -14.04 -5.65 17.46
C CYS A 330 -13.63 -4.18 17.35
N TYR A 331 -14.28 -3.40 16.50
CA TYR A 331 -13.94 -1.99 16.28
C TYR A 331 -14.81 -1.01 17.09
N GLY A 332 -15.87 -1.47 17.74
CA GLY A 332 -16.81 -0.61 18.51
C GLY A 332 -17.55 0.42 17.65
N LYS A 333 -17.70 0.17 16.35
CA LYS A 333 -18.35 1.08 15.40
C LYS A 333 -19.03 0.27 14.27
N PRO A 334 -19.99 0.87 13.53
CA PRO A 334 -20.66 0.16 12.44
C PRO A 334 -19.66 -0.44 11.44
N ALA A 335 -19.90 -1.68 10.98
CA ALA A 335 -19.06 -2.35 10.00
C ALA A 335 -18.88 -1.52 8.72
N SER A 336 -19.90 -0.75 8.32
CA SER A 336 -19.84 0.16 7.16
C SER A 336 -18.82 1.29 7.27
N SER A 337 -18.29 1.55 8.47
CA SER A 337 -17.22 2.52 8.71
C SER A 337 -15.81 1.91 8.76
N VAL A 338 -15.71 0.60 8.62
CA VAL A 338 -14.43 -0.15 8.58
C VAL A 338 -14.20 -0.60 7.15
N PRO A 339 -13.02 -0.33 6.55
CA PRO A 339 -12.71 -0.79 5.20
C PRO A 339 -12.81 -2.31 5.08
N GLN A 340 -13.61 -2.79 4.14
CA GLN A 340 -13.82 -4.20 3.85
C GLN A 340 -13.63 -4.46 2.38
N LEU A 341 -13.18 -5.67 2.05
CA LEU A 341 -12.94 -6.11 0.69
C LEU A 341 -13.50 -7.52 0.51
N TRP A 342 -14.12 -7.78 -0.63
CA TRP A 342 -14.51 -9.10 -1.05
C TRP A 342 -13.92 -9.44 -2.42
N ALA A 343 -13.11 -10.51 -2.46
CA ALA A 343 -12.46 -10.96 -3.68
C ALA A 343 -13.42 -11.80 -4.53
N ILE A 344 -13.69 -11.33 -5.73
CA ILE A 344 -14.54 -11.99 -6.72
C ILE A 344 -13.65 -12.86 -7.61
N PHE A 345 -13.29 -14.02 -7.08
CA PHE A 345 -12.36 -14.96 -7.70
C PHE A 345 -13.01 -16.32 -7.89
N THR A 346 -12.76 -16.96 -9.04
CA THR A 346 -13.24 -18.31 -9.41
C THR A 346 -14.75 -18.50 -9.23
N GLU A 347 -15.20 -19.44 -8.38
CA GLU A 347 -16.61 -19.72 -8.14
C GLU A 347 -17.36 -18.54 -7.51
N VAL A 348 -16.69 -17.69 -6.77
CA VAL A 348 -17.28 -16.50 -6.15
C VAL A 348 -17.82 -15.55 -7.21
N GLN A 349 -17.18 -15.47 -8.39
CA GLN A 349 -17.72 -14.71 -9.51
C GLN A 349 -19.07 -15.27 -9.99
N ARG A 350 -19.22 -16.60 -10.07
CA ARG A 350 -20.51 -17.22 -10.44
C ARG A 350 -21.60 -16.88 -9.42
N TYR A 351 -21.28 -16.90 -8.12
CA TYR A 351 -22.22 -16.53 -7.07
C TYR A 351 -22.66 -15.08 -7.20
N TYR A 352 -21.71 -14.19 -7.47
CA TYR A 352 -21.98 -12.78 -7.69
C TYR A 352 -22.84 -12.55 -8.95
N ASP A 353 -22.51 -13.19 -10.05
CA ASP A 353 -23.24 -13.10 -11.32
C ASP A 353 -24.65 -13.73 -11.21
N ALA A 354 -24.85 -14.73 -10.33
CA ALA A 354 -26.14 -15.28 -9.96
C ALA A 354 -26.98 -14.37 -9.04
N GLY A 355 -26.51 -13.15 -8.75
CA GLY A 355 -27.26 -12.16 -7.98
C GLY A 355 -26.97 -12.16 -6.47
N PHE A 356 -25.88 -12.78 -6.01
CA PHE A 356 -25.49 -12.65 -4.60
C PHE A 356 -25.29 -11.18 -4.22
N ASN A 357 -26.03 -10.73 -3.21
CA ASN A 357 -26.04 -9.33 -2.80
C ASN A 357 -24.90 -9.03 -1.81
N VAL A 358 -23.87 -8.34 -2.28
CA VAL A 358 -22.79 -7.84 -1.45
C VAL A 358 -23.18 -6.47 -0.87
N PRO A 359 -22.99 -6.23 0.45
CA PRO A 359 -23.27 -4.92 1.03
C PRO A 359 -22.58 -3.77 0.28
N ASP A 360 -23.30 -2.68 0.05
CA ASP A 360 -22.87 -1.56 -0.83
C ASP A 360 -21.57 -0.86 -0.38
N ASP A 361 -21.24 -0.96 0.90
CA ASP A 361 -20.04 -0.40 1.53
C ASP A 361 -18.79 -1.28 1.43
N VAL A 362 -18.91 -2.47 0.86
CA VAL A 362 -17.79 -3.42 0.67
C VAL A 362 -17.16 -3.20 -0.70
N THR A 363 -15.82 -3.09 -0.73
CA THR A 363 -15.06 -3.00 -1.98
C THR A 363 -15.12 -4.33 -2.72
N LEU A 364 -15.54 -4.30 -3.99
CA LEU A 364 -15.50 -5.48 -4.86
C LEU A 364 -14.11 -5.57 -5.51
N LEU A 365 -13.35 -6.63 -5.22
CA LEU A 365 -12.07 -6.88 -5.86
C LEU A 365 -12.24 -7.87 -7.00
N PHE A 366 -12.20 -7.39 -8.22
CA PHE A 366 -12.17 -8.23 -9.41
C PHE A 366 -10.76 -8.74 -9.68
N CYS A 367 -10.67 -9.98 -10.12
CA CYS A 367 -9.40 -10.62 -10.44
C CYS A 367 -9.30 -10.80 -11.96
N ASP A 368 -8.08 -10.73 -12.47
CA ASP A 368 -7.76 -11.20 -13.81
C ASP A 368 -7.78 -12.75 -13.87
N ASN A 369 -7.44 -13.31 -15.01
CA ASN A 369 -7.07 -14.71 -15.06
C ASN A 369 -5.56 -14.84 -14.76
N ASN A 370 -5.09 -16.08 -14.57
CA ASN A 370 -3.68 -16.36 -14.32
C ASN A 370 -2.71 -15.99 -15.48
N TRP A 371 -3.25 -15.41 -16.55
CA TRP A 371 -2.53 -14.93 -17.74
C TRP A 371 -2.44 -13.40 -17.81
N GLY A 372 -2.88 -12.69 -16.78
CA GLY A 372 -2.88 -11.23 -16.73
C GLY A 372 -4.02 -10.57 -17.54
N TYR A 373 -5.02 -11.33 -18.01
CA TYR A 373 -6.15 -10.74 -18.74
C TYR A 373 -7.28 -10.33 -17.82
N ILE A 374 -7.61 -9.06 -17.79
CA ILE A 374 -8.77 -8.52 -17.09
C ILE A 374 -10.03 -8.89 -17.89
N ARG A 375 -10.71 -9.96 -17.46
CA ARG A 375 -11.93 -10.46 -18.12
C ARG A 375 -13.17 -9.63 -17.79
N ARG A 376 -13.21 -9.02 -16.62
CA ARG A 376 -14.34 -8.26 -16.14
C ARG A 376 -13.89 -6.91 -15.59
N LYS A 377 -14.54 -5.86 -16.05
CA LYS A 377 -14.41 -4.51 -15.50
C LYS A 377 -15.66 -4.19 -14.71
N GLY A 378 -15.54 -3.40 -13.66
CA GLY A 378 -16.70 -2.89 -12.91
C GLY A 378 -17.69 -2.20 -13.85
N THR A 379 -18.97 -2.60 -13.78
CA THR A 379 -20.07 -1.95 -14.48
C THR A 379 -20.30 -0.52 -14.01
N ALA A 380 -21.10 0.26 -14.71
CA ALA A 380 -21.45 1.62 -14.30
C ALA A 380 -22.16 1.67 -12.94
N ALA A 381 -22.93 0.63 -12.59
CA ALA A 381 -23.59 0.49 -11.29
C ALA A 381 -22.58 0.17 -10.18
N GLU A 382 -21.67 -0.78 -10.41
CA GLU A 382 -20.65 -1.18 -9.45
C GLU A 382 -19.68 -0.02 -9.12
N ARG A 383 -19.36 0.82 -10.10
CA ARG A 383 -18.53 2.03 -9.90
C ARG A 383 -19.21 3.13 -9.08
N LYS A 384 -20.52 3.05 -8.85
CA LYS A 384 -21.29 4.00 -8.01
C LYS A 384 -21.48 3.49 -6.59
N ARG A 385 -21.01 2.28 -6.25
CA ARG A 385 -21.10 1.72 -4.91
C ARG A 385 -20.28 2.56 -3.92
N LYS A 386 -20.71 2.62 -2.67
CA LYS A 386 -19.96 3.29 -1.59
C LYS A 386 -18.62 2.63 -1.31
N GLY A 387 -18.55 1.30 -1.42
CA GLY A 387 -17.35 0.51 -1.24
C GLY A 387 -16.39 0.58 -2.42
N ASP A 388 -16.84 1.17 -3.54
CA ASP A 388 -16.06 1.24 -4.78
C ASP A 388 -15.70 -0.17 -5.33
N TRP A 389 -14.77 -0.22 -6.26
CA TRP A 389 -14.24 -1.46 -6.83
C TRP A 389 -12.72 -1.39 -6.97
N ALA A 390 -12.09 -2.54 -6.96
CA ALA A 390 -10.66 -2.68 -7.16
C ALA A 390 -10.39 -3.80 -8.19
N CYS A 391 -9.19 -3.87 -8.69
CA CYS A 391 -8.74 -4.95 -9.55
C CYS A 391 -7.36 -5.42 -9.09
N ILE A 392 -7.17 -6.73 -9.05
CA ILE A 392 -5.86 -7.35 -8.92
C ILE A 392 -5.44 -7.86 -10.30
N ILE A 393 -4.21 -7.60 -10.67
CA ILE A 393 -3.58 -8.06 -11.91
C ILE A 393 -2.40 -8.93 -11.52
N THR A 394 -2.44 -10.18 -11.94
CA THR A 394 -1.35 -11.13 -11.71
C THR A 394 -0.23 -10.82 -12.70
N SER A 395 0.98 -10.57 -12.22
CA SER A 395 2.17 -10.56 -13.07
C SER A 395 2.74 -11.97 -13.08
N THR A 396 2.75 -12.58 -14.23
CA THR A 396 3.48 -13.84 -14.48
C THR A 396 4.95 -13.56 -14.74
#